data_9aa16eca20e3eb9e76bf09d6236fcd2d
#
_entry.id   9aa16eca20e3eb9e76bf09d6236fcd2d
#
_cell.length_a   1.000
_cell.length_b   1.000
_cell.length_c   1.000
_cell.angle_alpha   90.00
_cell.angle_beta   90.00
_cell.angle_gamma   90.00
#
_symmetry.space_group_name_H-M   'P 1'
#
loop_
_entity.id
_entity.type
_entity.pdbx_description
1 polymer ?
#
loop_
_entity_poly.entity_id
_entity_poly.type
_entity_poly.pdbx_seq_one_letter_code
_entity_poly.pdbx_strand_id
1 'polypeptide(L)'
;MPRRHAPGQTLVLVALFLPVIIGLWLLAIELAWRVTTAQAVTDALRAANRSAVQTFDYAAFAENRLALAAPDAVIAVARRMAAINLSGVSGLTSSPAEIADAVQWRVLPSGGACLLDPSGPALRFSGPALCGTAAVALVSPLGLPWTIPVSMADTLDRAVASAAH
;
A
#
# COMPACT_ATOMS: atom_id res chain seq x y z
N MET A 1 -61.91 15.32 -15.79
CA MET A 1 -61.16 15.16 -17.07
C MET A 1 -59.93 14.32 -16.78
N PRO A 2 -59.81 13.08 -17.28
CA PRO A 2 -58.59 12.28 -17.04
C PRO A 2 -57.48 12.83 -17.90
N ARG A 3 -56.35 13.21 -17.25
CA ARG A 3 -55.09 13.57 -17.95
C ARG A 3 -54.57 12.35 -18.71
N ARG A 4 -54.65 12.40 -20.03
CA ARG A 4 -53.99 11.42 -20.90
C ARG A 4 -52.46 11.62 -20.72
N HIS A 5 -51.81 10.77 -19.92
CA HIS A 5 -50.37 10.69 -19.91
C HIS A 5 -49.90 10.22 -21.29
N ALA A 6 -49.21 11.04 -22.02
CA ALA A 6 -48.63 10.69 -23.30
C ALA A 6 -47.49 9.66 -23.06
N PRO A 7 -47.65 8.38 -23.44
CA PRO A 7 -46.66 7.32 -23.15
C PRO A 7 -45.28 7.57 -23.78
N GLY A 8 -45.19 8.41 -24.80
CA GLY A 8 -43.96 8.77 -25.46
C GLY A 8 -43.00 9.64 -24.63
N GLN A 9 -43.52 10.46 -23.73
CA GLN A 9 -42.72 11.39 -22.93
C GLN A 9 -41.88 10.65 -21.88
N THR A 10 -42.40 9.57 -21.29
CA THR A 10 -41.68 8.73 -20.34
C THR A 10 -40.51 7.99 -21.00
N LEU A 11 -40.70 7.52 -22.21
CA LEU A 11 -39.67 6.79 -22.96
C LEU A 11 -38.47 7.69 -23.32
N VAL A 12 -38.73 8.94 -23.69
CA VAL A 12 -37.67 9.93 -23.95
C VAL A 12 -36.87 10.26 -22.68
N LEU A 13 -37.56 10.42 -21.53
CA LEU A 13 -36.89 10.65 -20.25
C LEU A 13 -36.00 9.47 -19.85
N VAL A 14 -36.52 8.24 -19.96
CA VAL A 14 -35.74 7.04 -19.64
C VAL A 14 -34.53 6.94 -20.55
N ALA A 15 -34.65 7.17 -21.86
CA ALA A 15 -33.55 7.13 -22.82
C ALA A 15 -32.47 8.19 -22.53
N LEU A 16 -32.87 9.35 -21.99
CA LEU A 16 -31.93 10.42 -21.62
C LEU A 16 -31.22 10.15 -20.29
N PHE A 17 -31.94 9.68 -19.28
CA PHE A 17 -31.38 9.50 -17.93
C PHE A 17 -30.62 8.18 -17.75
N LEU A 18 -31.00 7.11 -18.47
CA LEU A 18 -30.38 5.80 -18.34
C LEU A 18 -28.85 5.82 -18.57
N PRO A 19 -28.31 6.45 -19.65
CA PRO A 19 -26.87 6.55 -19.85
C PRO A 19 -26.16 7.31 -18.74
N VAL A 20 -26.78 8.35 -18.18
CA VAL A 20 -26.23 9.14 -17.08
C VAL A 20 -26.11 8.28 -15.81
N ILE A 21 -27.18 7.53 -15.49
CA ILE A 21 -27.18 6.63 -14.33
C ILE A 21 -26.11 5.54 -14.50
N ILE A 22 -26.02 4.92 -15.68
CA ILE A 22 -24.99 3.92 -15.95
C ILE A 22 -23.58 4.52 -15.81
N GLY A 23 -23.36 5.72 -16.35
CA GLY A 23 -22.08 6.43 -16.23
C GLY A 23 -21.69 6.69 -14.77
N LEU A 24 -22.65 7.13 -13.95
CA LEU A 24 -22.43 7.34 -12.51
C LEU A 24 -22.09 6.04 -11.78
N TRP A 25 -22.76 4.94 -12.11
CA TRP A 25 -22.47 3.63 -11.55
C TRP A 25 -21.05 3.14 -11.92
N LEU A 26 -20.66 3.26 -13.19
CA LEU A 26 -19.32 2.91 -13.63
C LEU A 26 -18.25 3.74 -12.92
N LEU A 27 -18.48 5.04 -12.75
CA LEU A 27 -17.59 5.91 -12.01
C LEU A 27 -17.47 5.50 -10.53
N ALA A 28 -18.60 5.18 -9.89
CA ALA A 28 -18.61 4.74 -8.50
C ALA A 28 -17.83 3.42 -8.32
N ILE A 29 -18.01 2.45 -9.22
CA ILE A 29 -17.27 1.19 -9.22
C ILE A 29 -15.78 1.44 -9.41
N GLU A 30 -15.41 2.29 -10.38
CA GLU A 30 -14.01 2.64 -10.64
C GLU A 30 -13.33 3.27 -9.42
N LEU A 31 -13.99 4.22 -8.75
CA LEU A 31 -13.47 4.87 -7.55
C LEU A 31 -13.33 3.88 -6.39
N ALA A 32 -14.35 3.04 -6.16
CA ALA A 32 -14.31 2.04 -5.11
C ALA A 32 -13.16 1.05 -5.33
N TRP A 33 -12.97 0.59 -6.58
CA TRP A 33 -11.89 -0.32 -6.93
C TRP A 33 -10.52 0.32 -6.70
N ARG A 34 -10.33 1.58 -7.12
CA ARG A 34 -9.06 2.30 -6.88
C ARG A 34 -8.73 2.41 -5.39
N VAL A 35 -9.69 2.77 -4.57
CA VAL A 35 -9.48 2.89 -3.12
C VAL A 35 -9.11 1.54 -2.51
N THR A 36 -9.87 0.49 -2.81
CA THR A 36 -9.61 -0.85 -2.25
C THR A 36 -8.29 -1.43 -2.71
N THR A 37 -7.92 -1.26 -3.99
CA THR A 37 -6.64 -1.75 -4.52
C THR A 37 -5.46 -0.97 -3.94
N ALA A 38 -5.58 0.36 -3.80
CA ALA A 38 -4.55 1.18 -3.14
C ALA A 38 -4.29 0.74 -1.70
N GLN A 39 -5.36 0.46 -0.96
CA GLN A 39 -5.26 -0.06 0.40
C GLN A 39 -4.61 -1.44 0.42
N ALA A 40 -5.02 -2.36 -0.46
CA ALA A 40 -4.46 -3.71 -0.53
C ALA A 40 -2.95 -3.68 -0.82
N VAL A 41 -2.49 -2.87 -1.78
CA VAL A 41 -1.04 -2.69 -2.06
C VAL A 41 -0.31 -2.13 -0.86
N THR A 42 -0.87 -1.08 -0.24
CA THR A 42 -0.26 -0.43 0.91
C THR A 42 -0.13 -1.39 2.10
N ASP A 43 -1.16 -2.16 2.38
CA ASP A 43 -1.19 -3.13 3.46
C ASP A 43 -0.24 -4.31 3.20
N ALA A 44 -0.16 -4.79 1.95
CA ALA A 44 0.77 -5.83 1.54
C ALA A 44 2.24 -5.42 1.78
N LEU A 45 2.61 -4.20 1.37
CA LEU A 45 3.96 -3.68 1.55
C LEU A 45 4.27 -3.35 3.02
N ARG A 46 3.32 -2.80 3.77
CA ARG A 46 3.46 -2.57 5.21
C ARG A 46 3.63 -3.88 5.99
N ALA A 47 2.86 -4.92 5.65
CA ALA A 47 3.02 -6.23 6.26
C ALA A 47 4.40 -6.83 5.97
N ALA A 48 4.92 -6.66 4.76
CA ALA A 48 6.28 -7.06 4.40
C ALA A 48 7.34 -6.32 5.22
N ASN A 49 7.22 -4.99 5.35
CA ASN A 49 8.12 -4.16 6.16
C ASN A 49 8.12 -4.61 7.62
N ARG A 50 6.94 -4.83 8.19
CA ARG A 50 6.77 -5.31 9.57
C ARG A 50 7.39 -6.68 9.79
N SER A 51 7.20 -7.60 8.85
CA SER A 51 7.80 -8.93 8.92
C SER A 51 9.33 -8.88 8.84
N ALA A 52 9.87 -8.00 8.00
CA ALA A 52 11.31 -7.85 7.83
C ALA A 52 11.99 -7.22 9.05
N VAL A 53 11.36 -6.26 9.71
CA VAL A 53 11.86 -5.66 10.97
C VAL A 53 11.98 -6.71 12.09
N GLN A 54 11.19 -7.78 12.05
CA GLN A 54 11.30 -8.88 13.03
C GLN A 54 12.50 -9.81 12.78
N THR A 55 13.28 -9.58 11.73
CA THR A 55 14.53 -10.30 11.46
C THR A 55 15.67 -9.71 12.29
N PHE A 56 15.82 -10.18 13.53
CA PHE A 56 16.81 -9.69 14.46
C PHE A 56 18.08 -10.56 14.52
N ASP A 57 19.15 -9.97 15.02
CA ASP A 57 20.42 -10.65 15.27
C ASP A 57 20.34 -11.46 16.57
N TYR A 58 20.33 -12.79 16.44
CA TYR A 58 20.27 -13.69 17.59
C TYR A 58 21.50 -13.61 18.50
N ALA A 59 22.68 -13.30 17.94
CA ALA A 59 23.88 -13.15 18.74
C ALA A 59 23.81 -11.89 19.61
N ALA A 60 23.36 -10.79 19.04
CA ALA A 60 23.13 -9.56 19.78
C ALA A 60 22.04 -9.74 20.85
N PHE A 61 20.99 -10.49 20.52
CA PHE A 61 19.90 -10.78 21.45
C PHE A 61 20.38 -11.61 22.64
N ALA A 62 21.28 -12.58 22.44
CA ALA A 62 21.90 -13.35 23.52
C ALA A 62 22.72 -12.47 24.47
N GLU A 63 23.21 -11.32 23.99
CA GLU A 63 23.90 -10.30 24.79
C GLU A 63 22.95 -9.23 25.35
N ASN A 64 21.65 -9.48 25.32
CA ASN A 64 20.60 -8.56 25.77
C ASN A 64 20.55 -7.22 25.00
N ARG A 65 20.97 -7.26 23.72
CA ARG A 65 20.92 -6.12 22.80
C ARG A 65 19.93 -6.39 21.67
N LEU A 66 19.02 -5.48 21.43
CA LEU A 66 18.12 -5.53 20.27
C LEU A 66 18.82 -4.94 19.06
N ALA A 67 19.15 -5.76 18.09
CA ALA A 67 19.73 -5.35 16.81
C ALA A 67 19.03 -6.08 15.65
N LEU A 68 18.90 -5.40 14.52
CA LEU A 68 18.48 -6.05 13.28
C LEU A 68 19.60 -6.97 12.77
N ALA A 69 19.23 -8.03 12.06
CA ALA A 69 20.18 -8.84 11.31
C ALA A 69 20.91 -7.98 10.25
N ALA A 70 21.89 -8.58 9.57
CA ALA A 70 22.62 -7.88 8.51
C ALA A 70 21.65 -7.22 7.51
N PRO A 71 21.91 -5.97 7.07
CA PRO A 71 20.99 -5.20 6.22
C PRO A 71 20.49 -5.97 4.99
N ASP A 72 21.39 -6.71 4.33
CA ASP A 72 21.03 -7.50 3.14
C ASP A 72 20.04 -8.63 3.48
N ALA A 73 20.17 -9.26 4.64
CA ALA A 73 19.25 -10.30 5.10
C ALA A 73 17.85 -9.72 5.39
N VAL A 74 17.79 -8.56 6.05
CA VAL A 74 16.54 -7.84 6.32
C VAL A 74 15.86 -7.45 5.01
N ILE A 75 16.60 -6.88 4.05
CA ILE A 75 16.07 -6.48 2.75
C ILE A 75 15.61 -7.71 1.95
N ALA A 76 16.33 -8.82 1.99
CA ALA A 76 15.92 -10.06 1.31
C ALA A 76 14.58 -10.58 1.84
N VAL A 77 14.39 -10.55 3.17
CA VAL A 77 13.10 -10.90 3.80
C VAL A 77 12.00 -9.92 3.37
N ALA A 78 12.28 -8.61 3.39
CA ALA A 78 11.33 -7.59 2.97
C ALA A 78 10.85 -7.81 1.53
N ARG A 79 11.76 -8.03 0.59
CA ARG A 79 11.45 -8.31 -0.82
C ARG A 79 10.62 -9.58 -0.98
N ARG A 80 11.05 -10.66 -0.34
CA ARG A 80 10.33 -11.95 -0.41
C ARG A 80 8.90 -11.81 0.12
N MET A 81 8.71 -11.18 1.26
CA MET A 81 7.40 -10.98 1.87
C MET A 81 6.54 -10.03 1.04
N ALA A 82 7.13 -8.96 0.46
CA ALA A 82 6.44 -8.07 -0.44
C ALA A 82 5.92 -8.82 -1.69
N ALA A 83 6.74 -9.63 -2.33
CA ALA A 83 6.34 -10.43 -3.49
C ALA A 83 5.20 -11.41 -3.14
N ILE A 84 5.27 -12.09 -1.99
CA ILE A 84 4.22 -13.01 -1.53
C ILE A 84 2.91 -12.25 -1.26
N ASN A 85 2.97 -11.15 -0.51
CA ASN A 85 1.76 -10.41 -0.14
C ASN A 85 1.11 -9.71 -1.35
N LEU A 86 1.91 -9.24 -2.30
CA LEU A 86 1.41 -8.62 -3.53
C LEU A 86 0.80 -9.65 -4.51
N SER A 87 1.11 -10.94 -4.38
CA SER A 87 0.60 -11.97 -5.30
C SER A 87 -0.93 -12.10 -5.30
N GLY A 88 -1.59 -11.67 -4.20
CA GLY A 88 -3.05 -11.62 -4.09
C GLY A 88 -3.69 -10.30 -4.57
N VAL A 89 -2.91 -9.32 -5.00
CA VAL A 89 -3.41 -8.01 -5.42
C VAL A 89 -3.66 -8.01 -6.94
N SER A 90 -4.88 -7.64 -7.34
CA SER A 90 -5.25 -7.51 -8.75
C SER A 90 -4.92 -6.12 -9.30
N GLY A 91 -4.74 -6.04 -10.63
CA GLY A 91 -4.52 -4.77 -11.34
C GLY A 91 -3.10 -4.23 -11.28
N LEU A 92 -2.13 -5.01 -10.81
CA LEU A 92 -0.72 -4.66 -10.91
C LEU A 92 -0.27 -4.67 -12.39
N THR A 93 0.52 -3.68 -12.80
CA THR A 93 1.07 -3.62 -14.18
C THR A 93 2.39 -4.40 -14.31
N SER A 94 3.09 -4.63 -13.21
CA SER A 94 4.32 -5.42 -13.12
C SER A 94 4.12 -6.64 -12.23
N SER A 95 4.99 -7.62 -12.34
CA SER A 95 4.94 -8.78 -11.46
C SER A 95 5.18 -8.38 -9.99
N PRO A 96 4.61 -9.12 -9.02
CA PRO A 96 4.87 -8.87 -7.60
C PRO A 96 6.36 -8.84 -7.23
N ALA A 97 7.17 -9.68 -7.87
CA ALA A 97 8.61 -9.73 -7.65
C ALA A 97 9.31 -8.45 -8.16
N GLU A 98 8.98 -7.99 -9.37
CA GLU A 98 9.52 -6.74 -9.92
C GLU A 98 9.16 -5.54 -9.05
N ILE A 99 7.93 -5.48 -8.54
CA ILE A 99 7.52 -4.41 -7.63
C ILE A 99 8.32 -4.48 -6.32
N ALA A 100 8.47 -5.68 -5.75
CA ALA A 100 9.23 -5.89 -4.50
C ALA A 100 10.72 -5.48 -4.65
N ASP A 101 11.31 -5.73 -5.82
CA ASP A 101 12.68 -5.32 -6.14
C ASP A 101 12.82 -3.82 -6.39
N ALA A 102 11.80 -3.18 -6.93
CA ALA A 102 11.76 -1.73 -7.17
C ALA A 102 11.57 -0.91 -5.89
N VAL A 103 11.13 -1.51 -4.78
CA VAL A 103 11.03 -0.81 -3.49
C VAL A 103 12.41 -0.40 -3.01
N GLN A 104 12.54 0.87 -2.68
CA GLN A 104 13.76 1.42 -2.09
C GLN A 104 13.77 1.15 -0.58
N TRP A 105 14.38 0.04 -0.20
CA TRP A 105 14.54 -0.35 1.20
C TRP A 105 15.74 0.33 1.83
N ARG A 106 15.58 0.82 3.06
CA ARG A 106 16.65 1.42 3.86
C ARG A 106 16.60 0.90 5.29
N VAL A 107 17.62 0.16 5.69
CA VAL A 107 17.81 -0.32 7.06
C VAL A 107 18.54 0.75 7.88
N LEU A 108 18.03 1.02 9.07
CA LEU A 108 18.60 1.92 10.06
C LEU A 108 19.00 1.10 11.30
N PRO A 109 20.24 0.59 11.39
CA PRO A 109 20.62 -0.36 12.44
C PRO A 109 20.62 0.23 13.84
N SER A 110 20.87 1.53 13.97
CA SER A 110 20.97 2.24 15.25
C SER A 110 19.98 3.41 15.34
N GLY A 111 18.91 3.34 14.57
CA GLY A 111 17.99 4.45 14.40
C GLY A 111 18.46 5.46 13.38
N GLY A 112 17.75 6.59 13.29
CA GLY A 112 18.05 7.63 12.32
C GLY A 112 16.80 8.24 11.71
N ALA A 113 16.97 8.92 10.57
CA ALA A 113 15.88 9.60 9.88
C ALA A 113 15.45 8.84 8.61
N CYS A 114 14.16 8.73 8.43
CA CYS A 114 13.49 8.15 7.26
C CYS A 114 12.73 9.24 6.52
N LEU A 115 13.09 9.51 5.29
CA LEU A 115 12.29 10.35 4.40
C LEU A 115 11.27 9.46 3.72
N LEU A 116 10.01 9.56 4.14
CA LEU A 116 8.90 8.82 3.54
C LEU A 116 8.27 9.57 2.37
N ASP A 117 8.39 10.88 2.37
CA ASP A 117 7.97 11.79 1.31
C ASP A 117 9.14 12.76 1.05
N PRO A 118 9.56 12.99 -0.21
CA PRO A 118 10.59 13.97 -0.55
C PRO A 118 10.31 15.39 -0.05
N SER A 119 9.02 15.75 0.10
CA SER A 119 8.54 17.05 0.56
C SER A 119 8.07 17.06 2.02
N GLY A 120 8.03 15.89 2.67
CA GLY A 120 7.52 15.72 4.03
C GLY A 120 8.59 15.78 5.12
N PRO A 121 8.18 15.87 6.38
CA PRO A 121 9.11 15.79 7.50
C PRO A 121 9.72 14.38 7.59
N ALA A 122 11.01 14.32 7.88
CA ALA A 122 11.67 13.05 8.14
C ALA A 122 11.17 12.46 9.47
N LEU A 123 10.72 11.21 9.45
CA LEU A 123 10.45 10.46 10.68
C LEU A 123 11.76 10.06 11.32
N ARG A 124 11.91 10.34 12.62
CA ARG A 124 13.10 9.97 13.39
C ARG A 124 12.81 8.78 14.28
N PHE A 125 13.70 7.81 14.27
CA PHE A 125 13.65 6.60 15.08
C PHE A 125 14.84 6.56 16.03
N SER A 126 14.60 6.23 17.28
CA SER A 126 15.65 6.07 18.31
C SER A 126 16.28 4.68 18.30
N GLY A 127 15.59 3.70 17.74
CA GLY A 127 16.00 2.30 17.66
C GLY A 127 16.14 1.80 16.23
N PRO A 128 16.52 0.52 16.06
CA PRO A 128 16.63 -0.12 14.76
C PRO A 128 15.32 -0.04 13.98
N ALA A 129 15.38 0.37 12.71
CA ALA A 129 14.18 0.58 11.88
C ALA A 129 14.41 0.15 10.43
N LEU A 130 13.34 -0.17 9.74
CA LEU A 130 13.30 -0.41 8.31
C LEU A 130 12.32 0.58 7.67
N CYS A 131 12.79 1.24 6.64
CA CYS A 131 12.01 2.14 5.80
C CYS A 131 11.91 1.62 4.38
N GLY A 132 10.80 1.89 3.73
CA GLY A 132 10.63 1.56 2.32
C GLY A 132 9.79 2.61 1.61
N THR A 133 10.15 2.93 0.39
CA THR A 133 9.36 3.78 -0.50
C THR A 133 9.23 3.14 -1.87
N ALA A 134 8.07 3.23 -2.47
CA ALA A 134 7.81 2.71 -3.81
C ALA A 134 6.75 3.56 -4.52
N ALA A 135 6.80 3.55 -5.84
CA ALA A 135 5.71 4.00 -6.70
C ALA A 135 5.17 2.77 -7.44
N VAL A 136 3.95 2.37 -7.13
CA VAL A 136 3.34 1.16 -7.71
C VAL A 136 2.36 1.56 -8.80
N ALA A 137 2.62 1.09 -10.01
CA ALA A 137 1.77 1.31 -11.16
C ALA A 137 0.65 0.24 -11.22
N LEU A 138 -0.56 0.70 -11.47
CA LEU A 138 -1.80 -0.08 -11.46
C LEU A 138 -2.62 0.21 -12.71
N VAL A 139 -3.49 -0.73 -13.06
CA VAL A 139 -4.49 -0.56 -14.10
C VAL A 139 -5.87 -0.91 -13.55
N SER A 140 -6.84 -0.04 -13.77
CA SER A 140 -8.21 -0.24 -13.31
C SER A 140 -8.99 -1.20 -14.22
N PRO A 141 -10.17 -1.70 -13.79
CA PRO A 141 -11.05 -2.52 -14.63
C PRO A 141 -11.46 -1.85 -15.95
N LEU A 142 -11.50 -0.52 -15.98
CA LEU A 142 -11.77 0.25 -17.22
C LEU A 142 -10.51 0.47 -18.08
N GLY A 143 -9.37 -0.13 -17.71
CA GLY A 143 -8.10 0.00 -18.46
C GLY A 143 -7.37 1.32 -18.19
N LEU A 144 -7.75 2.11 -17.20
CA LEU A 144 -7.14 3.39 -16.90
C LEU A 144 -5.89 3.19 -16.01
N PRO A 145 -4.68 3.56 -16.48
CA PRO A 145 -3.47 3.46 -15.67
C PRO A 145 -3.43 4.54 -14.59
N TRP A 146 -2.85 4.20 -13.46
CA TRP A 146 -2.60 5.13 -12.37
C TRP A 146 -1.44 4.63 -11.50
N THR A 147 -0.88 5.50 -10.66
CA THR A 147 0.26 5.17 -9.81
C THR A 147 -0.02 5.63 -8.40
N ILE A 148 0.34 4.80 -7.43
CA ILE A 148 0.25 5.14 -6.01
C ILE A 148 1.65 5.23 -5.40
N PRO A 149 1.97 6.32 -4.70
CA PRO A 149 3.13 6.35 -3.82
C PRO A 149 2.82 5.56 -2.55
N VAL A 150 3.74 4.68 -2.17
CA VAL A 150 3.65 3.92 -0.92
C VAL A 150 4.89 4.21 -0.11
N SER A 151 4.69 4.57 1.15
CA SER A 151 5.78 4.76 2.11
C SER A 151 5.48 3.98 3.38
N MET A 152 6.51 3.39 3.94
CA MET A 152 6.40 2.55 5.13
C MET A 152 7.64 2.70 6.00
N ALA A 153 7.43 2.64 7.31
CA ALA A 153 8.50 2.58 8.28
C ALA A 153 8.02 1.87 9.54
N ASP A 154 8.81 0.95 10.03
CA ASP A 154 8.56 0.23 11.27
C ASP A 154 9.86 0.10 12.06
N THR A 155 9.71 0.00 13.42
CA THR A 155 10.84 -0.18 14.35
C THR A 155 10.72 -1.51 15.06
N LEU A 156 11.87 -2.00 15.55
CA LEU A 156 11.91 -3.18 16.40
C LEU A 156 11.29 -2.93 17.79
N ASP A 157 11.28 -1.65 18.25
CA ASP A 157 10.86 -1.23 19.60
C ASP A 157 9.36 -0.96 19.80
N ARG A 158 8.53 -1.25 18.81
CA ARG A 158 7.09 -0.90 18.90
C ARG A 158 6.35 -1.54 20.08
N ALA A 159 6.91 -2.62 20.65
CA ALA A 159 6.32 -3.30 21.81
C ALA A 159 6.51 -2.52 23.15
N VAL A 160 7.53 -1.68 23.25
CA VAL A 160 7.85 -0.95 24.50
C VAL A 160 7.06 0.37 24.59
N ALA A 161 6.83 1.02 23.46
CA ALA A 161 6.07 2.29 23.42
C ALA A 161 4.57 2.12 23.77
N SER A 162 4.01 0.92 23.57
CA SER A 162 2.61 0.61 23.89
C SER A 162 2.36 0.26 25.36
N ALA A 163 3.40 0.04 26.15
CA ALA A 163 3.30 -0.31 27.57
C ALA A 163 3.46 0.90 28.53
N ALA A 164 3.67 2.09 27.99
CA ALA A 164 3.93 3.32 28.74
C ALA A 164 2.75 4.33 28.74
N HIS A 165 1.53 3.86 28.45
CA HIS A 165 0.31 4.68 28.56
C HIS A 165 -0.70 4.05 29.50
#